data_89c6cf51b9662a312365a3a13736e51c
#
_entry.id   89c6cf51b9662a312365a3a13736e51c
#
_cell.length_a   1.000
_cell.length_b   1.000
_cell.length_c   1.000
_cell.angle_alpha   90.00
_cell.angle_beta   90.00
_cell.angle_gamma   90.00
#
_symmetry.space_group_name_H-M   'P 1'
#
loop_
_entity.id
_entity.type
_entity.pdbx_description
1 polymer ?
#
loop_
_entity_poly.entity_id
_entity_poly.type
_entity_poly.pdbx_seq_one_letter_code
_entity_poly.pdbx_strand_id
1 'polypeptide(L)'
;MSIHIINSNLTFMKQPTQPLTTPYFADTKPHYELLDGLRGIAAILVVIYHIFEGLAFAEATDGVGSGLITTLNHGHIAVDFFFILSGFVISYAYDDRWGRMSIGGFFKRRLIRLHPMLIMGAVIGAIAFFATGCERWDGSIAPTSWVMVALMLTMCMIPAVPGVPYEVRGNGEMFPLNGPGWSLFFEYIGNVCYALFMRRMSTKVLAFFTLLLGIAHAWFFIGDVSQYDMIGVGWTIDAVNFWGGFIRMLFPFSMGMLLARTFKPRKVKGAFWICTCALIVLFAVPYIPSGSCISLNSLYEFICIAIVFPGLVWLGACGTENGPIRKANRFLGEISYPLYIVHYPLMYIFYAWLIKNNIYTLSGCWPVALLVIVSSIALAYLCLKFYDEPIRRRLSQSRR
;
A
#
# COMPACT_ATOMS: atom_id res chain seq x y z
N MET A 1 -5.97 68.25 59.52
CA MET A 1 -5.16 67.80 58.43
C MET A 1 -5.16 66.26 58.50
N SER A 2 -6.16 65.65 57.87
CA SER A 2 -6.44 64.23 58.02
C SER A 2 -5.96 63.44 56.72
N ILE A 3 -5.10 62.54 56.90
CA ILE A 3 -4.57 61.66 55.79
C ILE A 3 -5.45 60.43 55.72
N HIS A 4 -6.19 60.30 54.65
CA HIS A 4 -6.93 59.05 54.32
C HIS A 4 -5.93 57.97 53.74
N ILE A 5 -5.88 56.85 54.44
CA ILE A 5 -5.21 55.64 53.95
C ILE A 5 -6.22 54.81 53.14
N ILE A 6 -5.99 54.69 51.86
CA ILE A 6 -6.78 53.79 50.97
C ILE A 6 -6.16 52.38 51.00
N ASN A 7 -6.88 51.45 51.59
CA ASN A 7 -6.57 50.03 51.55
C ASN A 7 -7.02 49.48 50.21
N SER A 8 -6.10 49.13 49.31
CA SER A 8 -6.38 48.42 48.09
C SER A 8 -6.24 46.91 48.32
N ASN A 9 -7.34 46.21 48.51
CA ASN A 9 -7.41 44.75 48.46
C ASN A 9 -7.23 44.27 47.01
N LEU A 10 -6.03 43.83 46.65
CA LEU A 10 -5.72 43.06 45.43
C LEU A 10 -6.14 41.60 45.64
N THR A 11 -7.35 41.26 45.24
CA THR A 11 -7.83 39.89 45.12
C THR A 11 -7.12 39.23 43.90
N PHE A 12 -6.09 38.44 44.15
CA PHE A 12 -5.51 37.58 43.11
C PHE A 12 -6.56 36.51 42.70
N MET A 13 -7.24 36.74 41.60
CA MET A 13 -7.99 35.68 40.92
C MET A 13 -7.00 34.58 40.51
N LYS A 14 -7.02 33.45 41.21
CA LYS A 14 -6.46 32.19 40.73
C LYS A 14 -7.16 31.81 39.44
N GLN A 15 -6.51 31.99 38.30
CA GLN A 15 -6.95 31.35 37.06
C GLN A 15 -6.99 29.83 37.29
N PRO A 16 -8.09 29.18 36.90
CA PRO A 16 -8.13 27.71 36.95
C PRO A 16 -7.07 27.15 36.02
N THR A 17 -6.10 26.45 36.58
CA THR A 17 -5.15 25.62 35.81
C THR A 17 -5.95 24.56 35.10
N GLN A 18 -6.31 24.81 33.83
CA GLN A 18 -6.79 23.74 32.97
C GLN A 18 -5.71 22.64 32.91
N PRO A 19 -6.06 21.37 33.12
CA PRO A 19 -5.11 20.31 32.97
C PRO A 19 -4.65 20.29 31.50
N LEU A 20 -3.34 20.40 31.27
CA LEU A 20 -2.68 20.24 30.00
C LEU A 20 -2.83 18.77 29.52
N THR A 21 -4.02 18.39 29.11
CA THR A 21 -4.31 17.15 28.38
C THR A 21 -4.38 17.43 26.88
N THR A 22 -3.41 18.16 26.33
CA THR A 22 -3.18 18.07 24.90
C THR A 22 -2.51 16.73 24.63
N PRO A 23 -3.10 15.88 23.76
CA PRO A 23 -2.41 14.67 23.35
C PRO A 23 -1.04 15.06 22.81
N TYR A 24 -0.01 14.36 23.26
CA TYR A 24 1.42 14.64 23.01
C TYR A 24 1.81 14.83 21.54
N PHE A 25 0.88 14.60 20.63
CA PHE A 25 0.91 14.90 19.21
C PHE A 25 -0.52 15.23 18.71
N ALA A 26 -1.06 16.38 19.08
CA ALA A 26 -2.13 16.95 18.27
C ALA A 26 -1.59 17.14 16.86
N ASP A 27 -2.25 16.55 15.87
CA ASP A 27 -1.87 16.72 14.46
C ASP A 27 -2.14 18.16 14.07
N THR A 28 -1.09 19.00 14.20
CA THR A 28 -1.14 20.41 13.85
C THR A 28 -0.95 20.63 12.35
N LYS A 29 -0.56 19.59 11.60
CA LYS A 29 -0.36 19.68 10.15
C LYS A 29 -1.67 19.41 9.40
N PRO A 30 -1.95 20.17 8.31
CA PRO A 30 -3.07 19.90 7.44
C PRO A 30 -3.07 18.44 6.97
N HIS A 31 -4.24 17.83 6.97
CA HIS A 31 -4.43 16.48 6.46
C HIS A 31 -4.78 16.53 4.96
N TYR A 32 -4.14 15.71 4.16
CA TYR A 32 -4.37 15.66 2.71
C TYR A 32 -5.47 14.65 2.38
N GLU A 33 -6.74 15.00 2.65
CA GLU A 33 -7.89 14.10 2.45
C GLU A 33 -8.02 13.62 1.00
N LEU A 34 -7.60 14.45 0.02
CA LEU A 34 -7.62 14.06 -1.37
C LEU A 34 -6.60 12.95 -1.68
N LEU A 35 -5.39 13.02 -1.11
CA LEU A 35 -4.40 11.94 -1.25
C LEU A 35 -4.90 10.61 -0.65
N ASP A 36 -5.63 10.68 0.46
CA ASP A 36 -6.27 9.49 1.01
C ASP A 36 -7.37 8.95 0.08
N GLY A 37 -8.17 9.83 -0.53
CA GLY A 37 -9.15 9.45 -1.53
C GLY A 37 -8.51 8.75 -2.74
N LEU A 38 -7.42 9.31 -3.27
CA LEU A 38 -6.66 8.70 -4.40
C LEU A 38 -6.08 7.34 -4.03
N ARG A 39 -5.61 7.16 -2.78
CA ARG A 39 -5.17 5.85 -2.29
C ARG A 39 -6.32 4.84 -2.31
N GLY A 40 -7.54 5.26 -1.97
CA GLY A 40 -8.74 4.42 -2.05
C GLY A 40 -9.12 4.05 -3.49
N ILE A 41 -9.06 5.03 -4.41
CA ILE A 41 -9.28 4.77 -5.85
C ILE A 41 -8.25 3.77 -6.37
N ALA A 42 -6.96 3.99 -6.08
CA ALA A 42 -5.90 3.06 -6.49
C ALA A 42 -6.10 1.65 -5.91
N ALA A 43 -6.56 1.52 -4.66
CA ALA A 43 -6.87 0.23 -4.05
C ALA A 43 -8.02 -0.49 -4.77
N ILE A 44 -9.07 0.22 -5.19
CA ILE A 44 -10.17 -0.37 -5.98
C ILE A 44 -9.65 -0.82 -7.37
N LEU A 45 -8.80 0.00 -8.01
CA LEU A 45 -8.21 -0.35 -9.30
C LEU A 45 -7.28 -1.57 -9.21
N VAL A 46 -6.59 -1.78 -8.09
CA VAL A 46 -5.84 -3.03 -7.81
C VAL A 46 -6.78 -4.24 -7.73
N VAL A 47 -7.93 -4.12 -7.07
CA VAL A 47 -8.92 -5.20 -7.02
C VAL A 47 -9.40 -5.56 -8.43
N ILE A 48 -9.66 -4.54 -9.26
CA ILE A 48 -10.06 -4.73 -10.67
C ILE A 48 -8.91 -5.37 -11.47
N TYR A 49 -7.66 -4.93 -11.27
CA TYR A 49 -6.48 -5.54 -11.89
C TYR A 49 -6.40 -7.04 -11.61
N HIS A 50 -6.60 -7.45 -10.35
CA HIS A 50 -6.54 -8.86 -9.98
C HIS A 50 -7.70 -9.71 -10.55
N ILE A 51 -8.81 -9.11 -10.99
CA ILE A 51 -9.80 -9.84 -11.80
C ILE A 51 -9.19 -10.26 -13.14
N PHE A 52 -8.48 -9.34 -13.83
CA PHE A 52 -7.82 -9.66 -15.10
C PHE A 52 -6.62 -10.59 -14.91
N GLU A 53 -5.86 -10.41 -13.84
CA GLU A 53 -4.78 -11.34 -13.46
C GLU A 53 -5.31 -12.76 -13.25
N GLY A 54 -6.48 -12.92 -12.61
CA GLY A 54 -7.10 -14.23 -12.42
C GLY A 54 -7.49 -14.90 -13.74
N LEU A 55 -8.02 -14.14 -14.71
CA LEU A 55 -8.34 -14.66 -16.04
C LEU A 55 -7.05 -15.12 -16.76
N ALA A 56 -6.02 -14.28 -16.73
CA ALA A 56 -4.73 -14.61 -17.33
C ALA A 56 -4.03 -15.78 -16.63
N PHE A 57 -4.17 -15.90 -15.31
CA PHE A 57 -3.65 -17.01 -14.52
C PHE A 57 -4.36 -18.35 -14.87
N ALA A 58 -5.68 -18.33 -15.00
CA ALA A 58 -6.46 -19.49 -15.41
C ALA A 58 -6.08 -19.94 -16.82
N GLU A 59 -5.96 -18.99 -17.77
CA GLU A 59 -5.51 -19.25 -19.14
C GLU A 59 -4.13 -19.89 -19.18
N ALA A 60 -3.17 -19.38 -18.40
CA ALA A 60 -1.81 -19.91 -18.32
C ALA A 60 -1.75 -21.29 -17.66
N THR A 61 -2.57 -21.54 -16.63
CA THR A 61 -2.61 -22.83 -15.92
C THR A 61 -3.10 -23.96 -16.83
N ASP A 62 -4.08 -23.67 -17.68
CA ASP A 62 -4.63 -24.66 -18.62
C ASP A 62 -3.86 -24.75 -19.95
N GLY A 63 -2.75 -24.01 -20.08
CA GLY A 63 -1.92 -23.99 -21.30
C GLY A 63 -2.61 -23.38 -22.51
N VAL A 64 -3.63 -22.57 -22.29
CA VAL A 64 -4.39 -21.83 -23.32
C VAL A 64 -3.89 -20.40 -23.36
N GLY A 65 -3.64 -19.85 -24.56
CA GLY A 65 -3.28 -18.45 -24.73
C GLY A 65 -1.80 -18.11 -24.85
N SER A 66 -1.51 -16.81 -24.96
CA SER A 66 -0.19 -16.25 -25.31
C SER A 66 0.75 -16.04 -24.11
N GLY A 67 0.30 -16.37 -22.92
CA GLY A 67 1.05 -16.18 -21.67
C GLY A 67 0.48 -15.10 -20.75
N LEU A 68 0.73 -15.28 -19.45
CA LEU A 68 0.16 -14.45 -18.37
C LEU A 68 0.44 -12.95 -18.54
N ILE A 69 1.66 -12.60 -18.91
CA ILE A 69 2.12 -11.19 -18.92
C ILE A 69 1.43 -10.39 -20.03
N THR A 70 1.25 -10.98 -21.22
CA THR A 70 0.74 -10.28 -22.40
C THR A 70 -0.76 -9.94 -22.33
N THR A 71 -1.48 -10.53 -21.39
CA THR A 71 -2.93 -10.30 -21.19
C THR A 71 -3.24 -9.29 -20.08
N LEU A 72 -2.21 -8.84 -19.35
CA LEU A 72 -2.37 -7.91 -18.23
C LEU A 72 -2.46 -6.44 -18.69
N ASN A 73 -3.08 -5.63 -17.84
CA ASN A 73 -3.02 -4.17 -17.87
C ASN A 73 -2.01 -3.68 -16.79
N HIS A 74 -1.84 -2.36 -16.67
CA HIS A 74 -0.84 -1.78 -15.77
C HIS A 74 -1.33 -1.53 -14.32
N GLY A 75 -2.40 -2.16 -13.87
CA GLY A 75 -2.91 -1.96 -12.51
C GLY A 75 -1.94 -2.35 -11.39
N HIS A 76 -0.97 -3.22 -11.65
CA HIS A 76 0.06 -3.62 -10.69
C HIS A 76 1.00 -2.47 -10.27
N ILE A 77 1.18 -1.42 -11.09
CA ILE A 77 1.98 -0.25 -10.71
C ILE A 77 1.29 0.65 -9.67
N ALA A 78 0.04 0.37 -9.30
CA ALA A 78 -0.59 1.03 -8.16
C ALA A 78 0.20 0.86 -6.86
N VAL A 79 0.95 -0.23 -6.72
CA VAL A 79 1.85 -0.47 -5.58
C VAL A 79 2.94 0.59 -5.53
N ASP A 80 3.49 0.97 -6.68
CA ASP A 80 4.52 2.00 -6.78
C ASP A 80 3.96 3.39 -6.44
N PHE A 81 2.71 3.66 -6.83
CA PHE A 81 1.98 4.84 -6.38
C PHE A 81 1.80 4.85 -4.85
N PHE A 82 1.49 3.70 -4.23
CA PHE A 82 1.43 3.60 -2.76
C PHE A 82 2.79 3.83 -2.10
N PHE A 83 3.89 3.37 -2.68
CA PHE A 83 5.22 3.64 -2.15
C PHE A 83 5.57 5.15 -2.21
N ILE A 84 5.21 5.87 -3.28
CA ILE A 84 5.37 7.33 -3.34
C ILE A 84 4.54 8.01 -2.25
N LEU A 85 3.26 7.63 -2.10
CA LEU A 85 2.39 8.17 -1.06
C LEU A 85 2.93 7.86 0.34
N SER A 86 3.45 6.66 0.58
CA SER A 86 4.05 6.27 1.86
C SER A 86 5.26 7.15 2.18
N GLY A 87 6.18 7.32 1.25
CA GLY A 87 7.33 8.20 1.39
C GLY A 87 6.94 9.66 1.65
N PHE A 88 5.96 10.17 0.90
CA PHE A 88 5.44 11.53 1.08
C PHE A 88 4.83 11.72 2.47
N VAL A 89 3.92 10.84 2.87
CA VAL A 89 3.22 10.94 4.16
C VAL A 89 4.17 10.77 5.34
N ILE A 90 5.15 9.84 5.24
CA ILE A 90 6.10 9.60 6.32
C ILE A 90 7.03 10.82 6.50
N SER A 91 7.63 11.32 5.44
CA SER A 91 8.49 12.51 5.51
C SER A 91 7.69 13.73 6.01
N TYR A 92 6.51 13.99 5.45
CA TYR A 92 5.63 15.06 5.88
C TYR A 92 5.24 14.96 7.36
N ALA A 93 4.89 13.76 7.83
CA ALA A 93 4.40 13.56 9.20
C ALA A 93 5.50 13.56 10.25
N TYR A 94 6.74 13.15 9.90
CA TYR A 94 7.74 12.80 10.91
C TYR A 94 9.06 13.55 10.82
N ASP A 95 9.47 14.16 9.69
CA ASP A 95 10.80 14.79 9.54
C ASP A 95 11.11 15.83 10.63
N ASP A 96 10.13 16.61 11.05
CA ASP A 96 10.26 17.66 12.08
C ASP A 96 9.97 17.18 13.52
N ARG A 97 9.66 15.90 13.71
CA ARG A 97 9.27 15.35 15.03
C ARG A 97 10.38 14.56 15.73
N TRP A 98 11.49 14.30 15.06
CA TRP A 98 12.56 13.46 15.59
C TRP A 98 13.25 14.03 16.83
N GLY A 99 13.21 15.33 17.07
CA GLY A 99 13.69 15.93 18.32
C GLY A 99 12.86 15.56 19.57
N ARG A 100 11.63 15.06 19.36
CA ARG A 100 10.67 14.70 20.41
C ARG A 100 10.13 13.27 20.31
N MET A 101 10.65 12.47 19.38
CA MET A 101 10.21 11.11 19.12
C MET A 101 11.40 10.16 19.03
N SER A 102 11.37 9.06 19.78
CA SER A 102 12.37 7.99 19.69
C SER A 102 12.12 7.09 18.47
N ILE A 103 13.15 6.35 18.04
CA ILE A 103 13.03 5.33 16.98
C ILE A 103 12.00 4.27 17.36
N GLY A 104 12.03 3.77 18.61
CA GLY A 104 11.00 2.82 19.10
C GLY A 104 9.60 3.41 19.10
N GLY A 105 9.45 4.71 19.40
CA GLY A 105 8.18 5.42 19.32
C GLY A 105 7.64 5.53 17.87
N PHE A 106 8.52 5.69 16.90
CA PHE A 106 8.16 5.66 15.47
C PHE A 106 7.68 4.26 15.07
N PHE A 107 8.46 3.21 15.31
CA PHE A 107 8.09 1.85 14.95
C PHE A 107 6.80 1.39 15.65
N LYS A 108 6.62 1.71 16.93
CA LYS A 108 5.35 1.41 17.63
C LYS A 108 4.14 2.00 16.90
N ARG A 109 4.22 3.26 16.41
CA ARG A 109 3.14 3.91 15.66
C ARG A 109 2.88 3.24 14.32
N ARG A 110 3.94 2.86 13.61
CA ARG A 110 3.82 2.15 12.32
C ARG A 110 3.21 0.77 12.52
N LEU A 111 3.66 0.02 13.51
CA LEU A 111 3.10 -1.29 13.85
C LEU A 111 1.61 -1.18 14.23
N ILE A 112 1.22 -0.25 15.11
CA ILE A 112 -0.19 -0.05 15.47
C ILE A 112 -1.04 0.28 14.23
N ARG A 113 -0.48 0.98 13.24
CA ARG A 113 -1.20 1.35 12.03
C ARG A 113 -1.36 0.19 11.04
N LEU A 114 -0.35 -0.64 10.86
CA LEU A 114 -0.27 -1.61 9.75
C LEU A 114 -0.55 -3.05 10.21
N HIS A 115 0.00 -3.44 11.35
CA HIS A 115 0.06 -4.84 11.76
C HIS A 115 -1.30 -5.49 12.10
N PRO A 116 -2.27 -4.79 12.71
CA PRO A 116 -3.57 -5.40 12.98
C PRO A 116 -4.26 -5.93 11.72
N MET A 117 -4.30 -5.13 10.65
CA MET A 117 -4.91 -5.57 9.39
C MET A 117 -4.13 -6.68 8.69
N LEU A 118 -2.79 -6.71 8.80
CA LEU A 118 -2.00 -7.82 8.30
C LEU A 118 -2.43 -9.14 8.96
N ILE A 119 -2.54 -9.14 10.30
CA ILE A 119 -3.01 -10.32 11.05
C ILE A 119 -4.40 -10.76 10.57
N MET A 120 -5.32 -9.81 10.42
CA MET A 120 -6.68 -10.10 9.94
C MET A 120 -6.66 -10.69 8.52
N GLY A 121 -5.87 -10.12 7.60
CA GLY A 121 -5.74 -10.63 6.24
C GLY A 121 -5.14 -12.04 6.18
N ALA A 122 -4.15 -12.34 7.03
CA ALA A 122 -3.59 -13.68 7.14
C ALA A 122 -4.62 -14.70 7.66
N VAL A 123 -5.42 -14.32 8.66
CA VAL A 123 -6.50 -15.18 9.20
C VAL A 123 -7.57 -15.44 8.16
N ILE A 124 -8.03 -14.39 7.45
CA ILE A 124 -9.01 -14.53 6.36
C ILE A 124 -8.44 -15.42 5.25
N GLY A 125 -7.15 -15.25 4.91
CA GLY A 125 -6.46 -16.09 3.94
C GLY A 125 -6.39 -17.56 4.33
N ALA A 126 -6.10 -17.85 5.60
CA ALA A 126 -6.12 -19.21 6.11
C ALA A 126 -7.53 -19.82 6.07
N ILE A 127 -8.56 -19.07 6.50
CA ILE A 127 -9.97 -19.51 6.43
C ILE A 127 -10.36 -19.80 4.98
N ALA A 128 -10.03 -18.92 4.04
CA ALA A 128 -10.31 -19.10 2.62
C ALA A 128 -9.60 -20.34 2.07
N PHE A 129 -8.34 -20.58 2.47
CA PHE A 129 -7.57 -21.73 2.03
C PHE A 129 -8.13 -23.05 2.58
N PHE A 130 -8.54 -23.08 3.85
CA PHE A 130 -9.27 -24.24 4.41
C PHE A 130 -10.62 -24.46 3.72
N ALA A 131 -11.35 -23.41 3.41
CA ALA A 131 -12.64 -23.51 2.74
C ALA A 131 -12.53 -24.07 1.30
N THR A 132 -11.36 -23.91 0.65
CA THR A 132 -11.04 -24.48 -0.66
C THR A 132 -10.33 -25.84 -0.58
N GLY A 133 -10.31 -26.51 0.57
CA GLY A 133 -9.75 -27.85 0.75
C GLY A 133 -8.23 -27.88 0.87
N CYS A 134 -7.56 -26.76 1.09
CA CYS A 134 -6.10 -26.64 1.16
C CYS A 134 -5.40 -27.10 -0.14
N GLU A 135 -6.04 -26.97 -1.27
CA GLU A 135 -5.52 -27.35 -2.57
C GLU A 135 -4.52 -26.33 -3.08
N ARG A 136 -3.33 -26.81 -3.48
CA ARG A 136 -2.29 -26.02 -4.15
C ARG A 136 -2.62 -25.86 -5.64
N TRP A 137 -1.91 -24.95 -6.30
CA TRP A 137 -2.10 -24.72 -7.73
C TRP A 137 -1.69 -25.93 -8.61
N ASP A 138 -0.90 -26.85 -8.09
CA ASP A 138 -0.55 -28.11 -8.75
C ASP A 138 -1.53 -29.27 -8.48
N GLY A 139 -2.64 -29.01 -7.78
CA GLY A 139 -3.65 -29.99 -7.39
C GLY A 139 -3.31 -30.82 -6.15
N SER A 140 -2.13 -30.67 -5.58
CA SER A 140 -1.75 -31.38 -4.35
C SER A 140 -2.40 -30.70 -3.10
N ILE A 141 -2.58 -31.47 -2.03
CA ILE A 141 -3.17 -30.96 -0.79
C ILE A 141 -2.08 -30.56 0.19
N ALA A 142 -2.11 -29.32 0.66
CA ALA A 142 -1.20 -28.84 1.69
C ALA A 142 -1.60 -29.40 3.07
N PRO A 143 -0.68 -30.02 3.83
CA PRO A 143 -0.96 -30.45 5.20
C PRO A 143 -1.37 -29.29 6.09
N THR A 144 -2.42 -29.49 6.91
CA THR A 144 -2.94 -28.48 7.85
C THR A 144 -1.86 -27.88 8.76
N SER A 145 -0.89 -28.70 9.19
CA SER A 145 0.24 -28.25 10.03
C SER A 145 1.05 -27.15 9.33
N TRP A 146 1.32 -27.29 8.03
CA TRP A 146 2.07 -26.29 7.27
C TRP A 146 1.24 -25.03 6.98
N VAL A 147 -0.08 -25.15 6.84
CA VAL A 147 -0.98 -23.99 6.75
C VAL A 147 -0.93 -23.17 8.05
N MET A 148 -0.91 -23.84 9.21
CA MET A 148 -0.79 -23.16 10.50
C MET A 148 0.60 -22.49 10.68
N VAL A 149 1.67 -23.14 10.20
CA VAL A 149 3.01 -22.51 10.16
C VAL A 149 3.01 -21.30 9.25
N ALA A 150 2.48 -21.41 8.03
CA ALA A 150 2.34 -20.29 7.11
C ALA A 150 1.55 -19.12 7.72
N LEU A 151 0.46 -19.41 8.43
CA LEU A 151 -0.33 -18.40 9.15
C LEU A 151 0.52 -17.67 10.20
N MET A 152 1.22 -18.41 11.06
CA MET A 152 2.07 -17.82 12.10
C MET A 152 3.19 -16.95 11.51
N LEU A 153 3.86 -17.43 10.47
CA LEU A 153 4.93 -16.69 9.79
C LEU A 153 4.40 -15.43 9.09
N THR A 154 3.25 -15.54 8.40
CA THR A 154 2.61 -14.37 7.78
C THR A 154 2.22 -13.32 8.83
N MET A 155 1.65 -13.73 9.96
CA MET A 155 1.33 -12.83 11.07
C MET A 155 2.57 -12.13 11.65
N CYS A 156 3.74 -12.77 11.59
CA CYS A 156 5.01 -12.18 12.03
C CYS A 156 5.76 -11.42 10.92
N MET A 157 5.21 -11.29 9.71
CA MET A 157 5.88 -10.71 8.54
C MET A 157 7.17 -11.46 8.15
N ILE A 158 7.21 -12.77 8.39
CA ILE A 158 8.32 -13.63 7.96
C ILE A 158 7.92 -14.28 6.63
N PRO A 159 8.65 -13.99 5.54
CA PRO A 159 8.29 -14.52 4.23
C PRO A 159 8.59 -16.01 4.09
N ALA A 160 7.80 -16.71 3.29
CA ALA A 160 8.13 -18.02 2.79
C ALA A 160 9.17 -17.91 1.66
N VAL A 161 10.00 -18.94 1.54
CA VAL A 161 10.96 -19.09 0.45
C VAL A 161 10.43 -20.17 -0.50
N PRO A 162 10.61 -20.07 -1.83
CA PRO A 162 10.20 -21.11 -2.76
C PRO A 162 10.74 -22.49 -2.36
N GLY A 163 9.89 -23.50 -2.45
CA GLY A 163 10.26 -24.91 -2.17
C GLY A 163 10.21 -25.33 -0.68
N VAL A 164 9.93 -24.41 0.26
CA VAL A 164 9.73 -24.80 1.65
C VAL A 164 8.31 -25.34 1.89
N PRO A 165 8.10 -26.27 2.85
CA PRO A 165 6.77 -26.88 3.07
C PRO A 165 5.66 -25.91 3.45
N TYR A 166 5.98 -24.78 4.08
CA TYR A 166 5.01 -23.75 4.48
C TYR A 166 4.73 -22.70 3.40
N GLU A 167 5.37 -22.80 2.21
CA GLU A 167 4.89 -22.17 0.99
C GLU A 167 3.74 -23.05 0.44
N VAL A 168 2.55 -22.83 1.00
CA VAL A 168 1.41 -23.74 0.86
C VAL A 168 0.62 -23.60 -0.44
N ARG A 169 0.94 -22.62 -1.30
CA ARG A 169 0.29 -22.43 -2.61
C ARG A 169 0.99 -23.18 -3.76
N GLY A 170 2.30 -23.42 -3.65
CA GLY A 170 3.09 -24.09 -4.66
C GLY A 170 3.54 -23.21 -5.83
N ASN A 171 3.37 -21.90 -5.75
CA ASN A 171 3.80 -20.92 -6.76
C ASN A 171 4.95 -20.01 -6.31
N GLY A 172 5.49 -20.23 -5.11
CA GLY A 172 6.64 -19.47 -4.59
C GLY A 172 6.29 -18.12 -3.93
N GLU A 173 5.03 -17.85 -3.61
CA GLU A 173 4.64 -16.60 -2.98
C GLU A 173 5.28 -16.41 -1.58
N MET A 174 5.84 -15.21 -1.31
CA MET A 174 6.37 -14.83 0.02
C MET A 174 5.33 -14.99 1.13
N PHE A 175 4.08 -14.68 0.84
CA PHE A 175 2.97 -14.72 1.80
C PHE A 175 1.80 -15.50 1.21
N PRO A 176 1.88 -16.84 1.22
CA PRO A 176 0.97 -17.70 0.46
C PRO A 176 -0.48 -17.68 0.95
N LEU A 177 -0.75 -17.09 2.12
CA LEU A 177 -2.11 -16.85 2.62
C LEU A 177 -2.62 -15.44 2.30
N ASN A 178 -1.73 -14.51 1.90
CA ASN A 178 -2.08 -13.14 1.55
C ASN A 178 -1.04 -12.53 0.61
N GLY A 179 -1.14 -12.83 -0.68
CA GLY A 179 -0.18 -12.42 -1.70
C GLY A 179 0.30 -10.97 -1.59
N PRO A 180 -0.59 -9.96 -1.50
CA PRO A 180 -0.19 -8.54 -1.35
C PRO A 180 0.69 -8.22 -0.15
N GLY A 181 0.84 -9.14 0.81
CA GLY A 181 1.76 -9.01 1.93
C GLY A 181 3.20 -8.68 1.53
N TRP A 182 3.63 -9.06 0.31
CA TRP A 182 4.96 -8.76 -0.20
C TRP A 182 5.27 -7.25 -0.23
N SER A 183 4.33 -6.45 -0.69
CA SER A 183 4.55 -5.00 -0.77
C SER A 183 4.57 -4.35 0.62
N LEU A 184 3.77 -4.87 1.56
CA LEU A 184 3.81 -4.45 2.96
C LEU A 184 5.14 -4.83 3.63
N PHE A 185 5.70 -6.00 3.30
CA PHE A 185 7.04 -6.39 3.75
C PHE A 185 8.09 -5.35 3.32
N PHE A 186 8.08 -4.95 2.04
CA PHE A 186 8.96 -3.88 1.56
C PHE A 186 8.61 -2.51 2.16
N GLU A 187 7.36 -2.21 2.47
CA GLU A 187 7.00 -0.99 3.20
C GLU A 187 7.60 -0.97 4.61
N TYR A 188 7.64 -2.10 5.33
CA TYR A 188 8.35 -2.19 6.61
C TYR A 188 9.85 -1.93 6.44
N ILE A 189 10.47 -2.48 5.42
CA ILE A 189 11.88 -2.20 5.08
C ILE A 189 12.07 -0.70 4.79
N GLY A 190 11.17 -0.09 4.00
CA GLY A 190 11.19 1.35 3.74
C GLY A 190 11.10 2.19 5.01
N ASN A 191 10.24 1.80 5.97
CA ASN A 191 10.15 2.44 7.27
C ASN A 191 11.47 2.32 8.07
N VAL A 192 12.16 1.16 8.00
CA VAL A 192 13.47 0.95 8.62
C VAL A 192 14.52 1.85 7.96
N CYS A 193 14.60 1.85 6.64
CA CYS A 193 15.51 2.70 5.88
C CYS A 193 15.29 4.20 6.19
N TYR A 194 14.04 4.63 6.25
CA TYR A 194 13.67 5.99 6.64
C TYR A 194 14.18 6.32 8.06
N ALA A 195 13.81 5.51 9.05
CA ALA A 195 14.11 5.79 10.45
C ALA A 195 15.61 5.78 10.78
N LEU A 196 16.39 4.93 10.13
CA LEU A 196 17.81 4.76 10.41
C LEU A 196 18.69 5.70 9.57
N PHE A 197 18.37 5.89 8.29
CA PHE A 197 19.26 6.55 7.32
C PHE A 197 18.62 7.77 6.66
N MET A 198 17.53 7.60 5.92
CA MET A 198 17.02 8.59 4.95
C MET A 198 16.55 9.88 5.62
N ARG A 199 16.02 9.81 6.82
CA ARG A 199 15.59 11.00 7.59
C ARG A 199 16.73 11.97 7.90
N ARG A 200 17.98 11.47 7.97
CA ARG A 200 19.17 12.27 8.27
C ARG A 200 19.82 12.89 7.04
N MET A 201 19.41 12.44 5.85
CA MET A 201 19.91 13.01 4.60
C MET A 201 19.40 14.44 4.43
N SER A 202 20.27 15.36 4.03
CA SER A 202 19.83 16.67 3.55
C SER A 202 19.01 16.50 2.26
N THR A 203 18.19 17.50 1.91
CA THR A 203 17.35 17.42 0.68
C THR A 203 18.19 17.20 -0.57
N LYS A 204 19.41 17.79 -0.64
CA LYS A 204 20.34 17.59 -1.77
C LYS A 204 20.88 16.17 -1.84
N VAL A 205 21.28 15.60 -0.68
CA VAL A 205 21.74 14.21 -0.59
C VAL A 205 20.61 13.24 -0.93
N LEU A 206 19.40 13.49 -0.42
CA LEU A 206 18.23 12.69 -0.77
C LEU A 206 17.91 12.75 -2.26
N ALA A 207 18.00 13.93 -2.88
CA ALA A 207 17.79 14.08 -4.33
C ALA A 207 18.81 13.29 -5.14
N PHE A 208 20.10 13.35 -4.76
CA PHE A 208 21.14 12.56 -5.41
C PHE A 208 20.94 11.05 -5.21
N PHE A 209 20.59 10.63 -4.00
CA PHE A 209 20.25 9.24 -3.70
C PHE A 209 19.05 8.75 -4.52
N THR A 210 17.98 9.55 -4.61
CA THR A 210 16.80 9.25 -5.43
C THR A 210 17.15 9.13 -6.91
N LEU A 211 18.04 10.00 -7.42
CA LEU A 211 18.52 9.90 -8.81
C LEU A 211 19.26 8.59 -9.06
N LEU A 212 20.17 8.19 -8.15
CA LEU A 212 20.88 6.91 -8.28
C LEU A 212 19.92 5.70 -8.25
N LEU A 213 18.92 5.74 -7.36
CA LEU A 213 17.89 4.71 -7.32
C LEU A 213 17.04 4.70 -8.60
N GLY A 214 16.73 5.86 -9.18
CA GLY A 214 16.03 5.96 -10.46
C GLY A 214 16.84 5.37 -11.61
N ILE A 215 18.15 5.60 -11.64
CA ILE A 215 19.05 4.98 -12.64
C ILE A 215 19.09 3.47 -12.44
N ALA A 216 19.22 2.98 -11.21
CA ALA A 216 19.21 1.56 -10.92
C ALA A 216 17.87 0.90 -11.28
N HIS A 217 16.75 1.58 -11.00
CA HIS A 217 15.41 1.13 -11.39
C HIS A 217 15.24 1.05 -12.92
N ALA A 218 15.66 2.10 -13.63
CA ALA A 218 15.62 2.12 -15.08
C ALA A 218 16.48 1.00 -15.69
N TRP A 219 17.71 0.82 -15.20
CA TRP A 219 18.60 -0.25 -15.65
C TRP A 219 17.98 -1.64 -15.40
N PHE A 220 17.41 -1.87 -14.21
CA PHE A 220 16.90 -3.18 -13.85
C PHE A 220 15.64 -3.57 -14.64
N PHE A 221 14.72 -2.64 -14.87
CA PHE A 221 13.44 -2.91 -15.51
C PHE A 221 13.43 -2.62 -17.01
N ILE A 222 13.89 -1.46 -17.45
CA ILE A 222 13.92 -1.09 -18.88
C ILE A 222 14.95 -1.95 -19.62
N GLY A 223 16.09 -2.26 -18.97
CA GLY A 223 17.10 -3.18 -19.47
C GLY A 223 16.71 -4.66 -19.36
N ASP A 224 15.49 -4.94 -18.89
CA ASP A 224 14.88 -6.25 -18.71
C ASP A 224 15.78 -7.27 -17.99
N VAL A 225 16.54 -6.82 -16.99
CA VAL A 225 17.35 -7.70 -16.13
C VAL A 225 16.47 -8.69 -15.38
N SER A 226 15.23 -8.32 -15.12
CA SER A 226 14.22 -9.20 -14.50
C SER A 226 13.73 -10.31 -15.40
N GLN A 227 13.81 -10.13 -16.73
CA GLN A 227 13.24 -11.02 -17.76
C GLN A 227 11.71 -11.17 -17.68
N TYR A 228 11.02 -10.22 -17.01
CA TYR A 228 9.57 -10.20 -16.92
C TYR A 228 8.92 -9.24 -17.93
N ASP A 229 9.70 -8.42 -18.64
CA ASP A 229 9.22 -7.35 -19.53
C ASP A 229 8.18 -6.43 -18.88
N MET A 230 8.23 -6.32 -17.52
CA MET A 230 7.37 -5.46 -16.71
C MET A 230 7.96 -5.25 -15.30
N ILE A 231 7.46 -4.23 -14.58
CA ILE A 231 7.82 -3.99 -13.17
C ILE A 231 6.98 -4.92 -12.24
N GLY A 232 6.98 -6.20 -12.52
CA GLY A 232 6.15 -7.22 -11.86
C GLY A 232 6.86 -8.05 -10.80
N VAL A 233 7.91 -7.53 -10.14
CA VAL A 233 8.74 -8.28 -9.18
C VAL A 233 8.45 -7.93 -7.72
N GLY A 234 8.94 -8.75 -6.81
CA GLY A 234 8.90 -8.53 -5.37
C GLY A 234 8.01 -9.52 -4.61
N TRP A 235 7.26 -10.36 -5.30
CA TRP A 235 6.27 -11.25 -4.71
C TRP A 235 6.81 -12.60 -4.20
N THR A 236 8.05 -12.95 -4.58
CA THR A 236 8.75 -14.18 -4.15
C THR A 236 10.16 -13.89 -3.64
N ILE A 237 10.81 -14.86 -2.98
CA ILE A 237 12.20 -14.78 -2.49
C ILE A 237 13.12 -15.52 -3.44
N ASP A 238 13.57 -14.84 -4.46
CA ASP A 238 14.73 -15.21 -5.28
C ASP A 238 15.61 -13.97 -5.52
N ALA A 239 16.74 -14.14 -6.20
CA ALA A 239 17.67 -13.04 -6.41
C ALA A 239 17.07 -11.88 -7.23
N VAL A 240 16.24 -12.17 -8.23
CA VAL A 240 15.59 -11.16 -9.08
C VAL A 240 14.48 -10.45 -8.32
N ASN A 241 13.57 -11.20 -7.72
CA ASN A 241 12.42 -10.64 -7.03
C ASN A 241 12.81 -9.87 -5.76
N PHE A 242 13.75 -10.39 -4.95
CA PHE A 242 14.17 -9.72 -3.72
C PHE A 242 14.84 -8.37 -4.02
N TRP A 243 15.85 -8.35 -4.88
CA TRP A 243 16.55 -7.10 -5.22
C TRP A 243 15.70 -6.17 -6.06
N GLY A 244 14.92 -6.72 -7.00
CA GLY A 244 13.96 -5.95 -7.79
C GLY A 244 12.89 -5.31 -6.92
N GLY A 245 12.30 -6.03 -5.97
CA GLY A 245 11.34 -5.51 -5.00
C GLY A 245 11.92 -4.43 -4.10
N PHE A 246 13.20 -4.58 -3.72
CA PHE A 246 13.91 -3.57 -2.94
C PHE A 246 14.12 -2.26 -3.74
N ILE A 247 14.58 -2.35 -4.98
CA ILE A 247 14.75 -1.20 -5.89
C ILE A 247 13.37 -0.57 -6.19
N ARG A 248 12.37 -1.41 -6.50
CA ARG A 248 11.01 -1.02 -6.78
C ARG A 248 10.36 -0.25 -5.62
N MET A 249 10.68 -0.58 -4.37
CA MET A 249 10.19 0.15 -3.21
C MET A 249 10.99 1.43 -2.95
N LEU A 250 12.35 1.35 -2.91
CA LEU A 250 13.17 2.48 -2.47
C LEU A 250 13.09 3.69 -3.39
N PHE A 251 13.02 3.48 -4.71
CA PHE A 251 12.97 4.59 -5.67
C PHE A 251 11.70 5.44 -5.48
N PRO A 252 10.48 4.91 -5.61
CA PRO A 252 9.27 5.70 -5.44
C PRO A 252 9.09 6.21 -4.00
N PHE A 253 9.52 5.45 -2.98
CA PHE A 253 9.48 5.90 -1.59
C PHE A 253 10.37 7.13 -1.36
N SER A 254 11.62 7.11 -1.86
CA SER A 254 12.53 8.26 -1.77
C SER A 254 12.04 9.46 -2.57
N MET A 255 11.41 9.23 -3.74
CA MET A 255 10.76 10.26 -4.54
C MET A 255 9.62 10.94 -3.76
N GLY A 256 8.79 10.15 -3.07
CA GLY A 256 7.74 10.67 -2.20
C GLY A 256 8.29 11.55 -1.08
N MET A 257 9.38 11.12 -0.41
CA MET A 257 10.06 11.91 0.61
C MET A 257 10.62 13.22 0.06
N LEU A 258 11.28 13.16 -1.11
CA LEU A 258 11.81 14.34 -1.78
C LEU A 258 10.70 15.34 -2.11
N LEU A 259 9.58 14.83 -2.64
CA LEU A 259 8.41 15.63 -2.92
C LEU A 259 7.88 16.32 -1.66
N ALA A 260 7.75 15.61 -0.52
CA ALA A 260 7.30 16.19 0.74
C ALA A 260 8.19 17.34 1.24
N ARG A 261 9.52 17.23 1.04
CA ARG A 261 10.50 18.25 1.45
C ARG A 261 10.56 19.47 0.53
N THR A 262 10.20 19.30 -0.74
CA THR A 262 10.23 20.36 -1.76
C THR A 262 8.86 20.94 -2.06
N PHE A 263 7.79 20.30 -1.54
CA PHE A 263 6.41 20.65 -1.81
C PHE A 263 6.09 22.07 -1.34
N LYS A 264 5.49 22.83 -2.24
CA LYS A 264 4.90 24.15 -1.93
C LYS A 264 3.40 24.06 -2.19
N PRO A 265 2.55 24.21 -1.15
CA PRO A 265 1.11 24.08 -1.30
C PRO A 265 0.57 25.14 -2.25
N ARG A 266 -0.30 24.72 -3.14
CA ARG A 266 -1.12 25.57 -4.03
C ARG A 266 -2.57 25.16 -3.86
N LYS A 267 -3.50 25.97 -4.35
CA LYS A 267 -4.94 25.61 -4.33
C LYS A 267 -5.39 25.29 -5.73
N VAL A 268 -5.70 24.03 -6.00
CA VAL A 268 -6.18 23.55 -7.29
C VAL A 268 -7.58 22.97 -7.14
N LYS A 269 -8.55 23.53 -7.85
CA LYS A 269 -9.92 23.00 -7.90
C LYS A 269 -9.99 21.82 -8.90
N GLY A 270 -10.83 20.82 -8.60
CA GLY A 270 -11.04 19.69 -9.49
C GLY A 270 -9.89 18.68 -9.53
N ALA A 271 -8.87 18.82 -8.67
CA ALA A 271 -7.73 17.93 -8.62
C ALA A 271 -8.14 16.45 -8.42
N PHE A 272 -9.20 16.19 -7.67
CA PHE A 272 -9.73 14.84 -7.47
C PHE A 272 -10.08 14.16 -8.79
N TRP A 273 -10.87 14.82 -9.63
CA TRP A 273 -11.31 14.25 -10.90
C TRP A 273 -10.14 14.06 -11.88
N ILE A 274 -9.24 15.05 -11.97
CA ILE A 274 -8.06 14.96 -12.82
C ILE A 274 -7.20 13.77 -12.41
N CYS A 275 -6.88 13.63 -11.12
CA CYS A 275 -6.05 12.55 -10.63
C CYS A 275 -6.75 11.18 -10.76
N THR A 276 -8.07 11.11 -10.47
CA THR A 276 -8.84 9.87 -10.59
C THR A 276 -8.90 9.40 -12.03
N CYS A 277 -9.25 10.29 -12.97
CA CYS A 277 -9.28 9.95 -14.40
C CYS A 277 -7.89 9.53 -14.91
N ALA A 278 -6.84 10.24 -14.49
CA ALA A 278 -5.48 9.89 -14.86
C ALA A 278 -5.10 8.48 -14.36
N LEU A 279 -5.37 8.13 -13.08
CA LEU A 279 -5.10 6.79 -12.55
C LEU A 279 -5.87 5.71 -13.31
N ILE A 280 -7.16 5.94 -13.61
CA ILE A 280 -7.97 4.98 -14.37
C ILE A 280 -7.38 4.77 -15.77
N VAL A 281 -7.05 5.84 -16.48
CA VAL A 281 -6.48 5.75 -17.84
C VAL A 281 -5.12 5.05 -17.82
N LEU A 282 -4.22 5.44 -16.91
CA LEU A 282 -2.87 4.87 -16.83
C LEU A 282 -2.90 3.37 -16.50
N PHE A 283 -3.77 2.95 -15.58
CA PHE A 283 -3.84 1.53 -15.21
C PHE A 283 -4.60 0.68 -16.24
N ALA A 284 -5.48 1.28 -17.04
CA ALA A 284 -6.22 0.59 -18.09
C ALA A 284 -5.41 0.38 -19.38
N VAL A 285 -4.24 1.00 -19.53
CA VAL A 285 -3.36 0.75 -20.69
C VAL A 285 -3.01 -0.75 -20.74
N PRO A 286 -3.22 -1.43 -21.87
CA PRO A 286 -2.85 -2.82 -22.00
C PRO A 286 -1.32 -2.99 -22.08
N TYR A 287 -0.85 -4.22 -21.90
CA TYR A 287 0.56 -4.57 -22.08
C TYR A 287 1.09 -4.08 -23.44
N ILE A 288 2.30 -3.53 -23.42
CA ILE A 288 2.97 -2.95 -24.60
C ILE A 288 4.08 -3.93 -25.02
N PRO A 289 3.91 -4.69 -26.12
CA PRO A 289 4.90 -5.68 -26.53
C PRO A 289 6.22 -5.04 -26.94
N SER A 290 7.32 -5.65 -26.52
CA SER A 290 8.69 -5.22 -26.81
C SER A 290 9.30 -6.13 -27.87
N GLY A 291 9.82 -5.54 -28.94
CA GLY A 291 10.52 -6.28 -29.99
C GLY A 291 12.05 -6.12 -29.99
N SER A 292 12.62 -5.61 -28.88
CA SER A 292 14.04 -5.22 -28.77
C SER A 292 14.63 -5.58 -27.40
N CYS A 293 15.92 -5.29 -27.21
CA CYS A 293 16.61 -5.43 -25.91
C CYS A 293 16.13 -4.42 -24.84
N ILE A 294 15.16 -3.58 -25.16
CA ILE A 294 14.58 -2.57 -24.24
C ILE A 294 13.12 -2.92 -24.05
N SER A 295 12.71 -3.11 -22.81
CA SER A 295 11.31 -3.29 -22.44
C SER A 295 10.53 -1.98 -22.61
N LEU A 296 9.69 -1.88 -23.63
CA LEU A 296 8.79 -0.74 -23.83
C LEU A 296 7.72 -0.66 -22.76
N ASN A 297 7.26 -1.81 -22.30
CA ASN A 297 6.31 -1.92 -21.21
C ASN A 297 6.88 -1.34 -19.92
N SER A 298 8.09 -1.78 -19.52
CA SER A 298 8.77 -1.23 -18.35
C SER A 298 9.15 0.25 -18.51
N LEU A 299 9.43 0.70 -19.73
CA LEU A 299 9.65 2.14 -20.00
C LEU A 299 8.39 2.97 -19.72
N TYR A 300 7.23 2.50 -20.18
CA TYR A 300 5.96 3.14 -19.86
C TYR A 300 5.72 3.19 -18.35
N GLU A 301 5.92 2.08 -17.66
CA GLU A 301 5.77 1.97 -16.20
C GLU A 301 6.74 2.89 -15.46
N PHE A 302 8.01 2.94 -15.91
CA PHE A 302 9.01 3.84 -15.35
C PHE A 302 8.61 5.31 -15.50
N ILE A 303 8.10 5.73 -16.66
CA ILE A 303 7.61 7.10 -16.89
C ILE A 303 6.44 7.40 -15.92
N CYS A 304 5.52 6.46 -15.76
CA CYS A 304 4.44 6.60 -14.78
C CYS A 304 4.98 6.84 -13.37
N ILE A 305 5.93 6.02 -12.93
CA ILE A 305 6.48 6.06 -11.56
C ILE A 305 7.39 7.28 -11.34
N ALA A 306 8.25 7.61 -12.30
CA ALA A 306 9.24 8.66 -12.13
C ALA A 306 8.68 10.07 -12.33
N ILE A 307 7.64 10.22 -13.15
CA ILE A 307 7.13 11.55 -13.59
C ILE A 307 5.66 11.72 -13.22
N VAL A 308 4.81 10.81 -13.69
CA VAL A 308 3.36 11.02 -13.61
C VAL A 308 2.85 10.90 -12.18
N PHE A 309 3.21 9.84 -11.46
CA PHE A 309 2.75 9.64 -10.08
C PHE A 309 3.22 10.72 -9.10
N PRO A 310 4.49 11.19 -9.12
CA PRO A 310 4.88 12.36 -8.35
C PRO A 310 4.06 13.59 -8.66
N GLY A 311 3.73 13.81 -9.95
CA GLY A 311 2.84 14.88 -10.40
C GLY A 311 1.42 14.75 -9.85
N LEU A 312 0.86 13.53 -9.85
CA LEU A 312 -0.46 13.25 -9.28
C LEU A 312 -0.47 13.43 -7.75
N VAL A 313 0.58 13.00 -7.05
CA VAL A 313 0.72 13.21 -5.60
C VAL A 313 0.84 14.71 -5.30
N TRP A 314 1.63 15.45 -6.08
CA TRP A 314 1.73 16.91 -5.94
C TRP A 314 0.37 17.59 -6.18
N LEU A 315 -0.32 17.23 -7.27
CA LEU A 315 -1.63 17.77 -7.61
C LEU A 315 -2.68 17.44 -6.54
N GLY A 316 -2.69 16.19 -6.07
CA GLY A 316 -3.57 15.73 -4.99
C GLY A 316 -3.33 16.47 -3.68
N ALA A 317 -2.06 16.75 -3.34
CA ALA A 317 -1.72 17.56 -2.16
C ALA A 317 -2.12 19.04 -2.29
N CYS A 318 -2.27 19.54 -3.53
CA CYS A 318 -2.78 20.89 -3.83
C CYS A 318 -4.31 20.99 -3.87
N GLY A 319 -5.03 19.86 -3.87
CA GLY A 319 -6.47 19.83 -4.08
C GLY A 319 -7.27 20.48 -2.97
N THR A 320 -8.30 21.22 -3.37
CA THR A 320 -9.24 21.89 -2.45
C THR A 320 -10.64 21.37 -2.71
N GLU A 321 -10.97 20.26 -2.06
CA GLU A 321 -12.29 19.65 -2.23
C GLU A 321 -13.16 19.90 -1.01
N ASN A 322 -14.45 20.17 -1.24
CA ASN A 322 -15.44 20.47 -0.22
C ASN A 322 -16.68 19.58 -0.37
N GLY A 323 -17.52 19.56 0.66
CA GLY A 323 -18.84 18.92 0.62
C GLY A 323 -18.78 17.39 0.40
N PRO A 324 -19.58 16.84 -0.55
CA PRO A 324 -19.69 15.39 -0.77
C PRO A 324 -18.38 14.73 -1.19
N ILE A 325 -17.56 15.39 -2.03
CA ILE A 325 -16.28 14.87 -2.50
C ILE A 325 -15.31 14.66 -1.31
N ARG A 326 -15.28 15.59 -0.39
CA ARG A 326 -14.47 15.47 0.83
C ARG A 326 -14.88 14.26 1.68
N LYS A 327 -16.20 14.01 1.82
CA LYS A 327 -16.72 12.84 2.54
C LYS A 327 -16.34 11.53 1.81
N ALA A 328 -16.45 11.51 0.48
CA ALA A 328 -16.04 10.38 -0.35
C ALA A 328 -14.53 10.10 -0.20
N ASN A 329 -13.69 11.12 -0.26
CA ASN A 329 -12.23 10.99 -0.08
C ASN A 329 -11.88 10.40 1.29
N ARG A 330 -12.56 10.84 2.35
CA ARG A 330 -12.36 10.28 3.69
C ARG A 330 -12.74 8.81 3.74
N PHE A 331 -13.91 8.44 3.23
CA PHE A 331 -14.37 7.04 3.18
C PHE A 331 -13.39 6.16 2.39
N LEU A 332 -13.03 6.58 1.17
CA LEU A 332 -12.07 5.88 0.32
C LEU A 332 -10.70 5.71 0.99
N GLY A 333 -10.24 6.75 1.68
CA GLY A 333 -8.99 6.72 2.43
C GLY A 333 -9.03 5.75 3.62
N GLU A 334 -10.14 5.72 4.37
CA GLU A 334 -10.33 4.82 5.50
C GLU A 334 -10.33 3.36 5.07
N ILE A 335 -11.01 3.01 3.98
CA ILE A 335 -11.10 1.62 3.49
C ILE A 335 -9.89 1.18 2.68
N SER A 336 -9.04 2.09 2.19
CA SER A 336 -7.97 1.79 1.22
C SER A 336 -7.02 0.68 1.69
N TYR A 337 -6.50 0.79 2.90
CA TYR A 337 -5.57 -0.20 3.45
C TYR A 337 -6.28 -1.52 3.84
N PRO A 338 -7.43 -1.51 4.54
CA PRO A 338 -8.21 -2.73 4.74
C PRO A 338 -8.53 -3.45 3.43
N LEU A 339 -8.99 -2.74 2.40
CA LEU A 339 -9.31 -3.32 1.09
C LEU A 339 -8.08 -3.97 0.45
N TYR A 340 -6.94 -3.26 0.45
CA TYR A 340 -5.69 -3.79 -0.08
C TYR A 340 -5.25 -5.10 0.59
N ILE A 341 -5.53 -5.26 1.89
CA ILE A 341 -5.12 -6.46 2.64
C ILE A 341 -6.13 -7.61 2.52
N VAL A 342 -7.44 -7.35 2.50
CA VAL A 342 -8.43 -8.44 2.59
C VAL A 342 -8.99 -8.92 1.25
N HIS A 343 -8.71 -8.25 0.13
CA HIS A 343 -9.28 -8.65 -1.16
C HIS A 343 -8.67 -9.94 -1.71
N TYR A 344 -7.37 -10.16 -1.53
CA TYR A 344 -6.65 -11.23 -2.21
C TYR A 344 -7.04 -12.65 -1.76
N PRO A 345 -7.39 -12.92 -0.51
CA PRO A 345 -8.04 -14.17 -0.14
C PRO A 345 -9.30 -14.49 -0.95
N LEU A 346 -10.09 -13.48 -1.31
CA LEU A 346 -11.27 -13.67 -2.19
C LEU A 346 -10.84 -13.90 -3.65
N MET A 347 -9.73 -13.27 -4.08
CA MET A 347 -9.16 -13.53 -5.41
C MET A 347 -8.68 -14.97 -5.55
N TYR A 348 -8.05 -15.57 -4.54
CA TYR A 348 -7.66 -16.98 -4.58
C TYR A 348 -8.86 -17.91 -4.80
N ILE A 349 -9.99 -17.65 -4.14
CA ILE A 349 -11.24 -18.41 -4.36
C ILE A 349 -11.74 -18.20 -5.81
N PHE A 350 -11.68 -16.96 -6.29
CA PHE A 350 -12.09 -16.60 -7.65
C PHE A 350 -11.20 -17.28 -8.70
N TYR A 351 -9.88 -17.28 -8.53
CA TYR A 351 -8.93 -17.95 -9.45
C TYR A 351 -9.17 -19.45 -9.51
N ALA A 352 -9.31 -20.11 -8.36
CA ALA A 352 -9.64 -21.53 -8.29
C ALA A 352 -10.98 -21.84 -8.98
N TRP A 353 -12.00 -20.95 -8.83
CA TRP A 353 -13.28 -21.09 -9.52
C TRP A 353 -13.15 -20.91 -11.03
N LEU A 354 -12.36 -19.96 -11.52
CA LEU A 354 -12.10 -19.75 -12.94
C LEU A 354 -11.45 -21.00 -13.58
N ILE A 355 -10.37 -21.51 -12.97
CA ILE A 355 -9.67 -22.71 -13.43
C ILE A 355 -10.63 -23.90 -13.49
N LYS A 356 -11.34 -24.18 -12.40
CA LYS A 356 -12.27 -25.31 -12.31
C LYS A 356 -13.38 -25.29 -13.37
N ASN A 357 -13.77 -24.11 -13.84
CA ASN A 357 -14.85 -23.95 -14.82
C ASN A 357 -14.34 -23.61 -16.23
N ASN A 358 -13.03 -23.61 -16.48
CA ASN A 358 -12.38 -23.27 -17.75
C ASN A 358 -12.88 -21.91 -18.30
N ILE A 359 -12.86 -20.86 -17.43
CA ILE A 359 -13.32 -19.52 -17.78
C ILE A 359 -12.12 -18.58 -17.92
N TYR A 360 -11.92 -18.04 -19.13
CA TYR A 360 -10.75 -17.21 -19.46
C TYR A 360 -11.14 -15.79 -19.90
N THR A 361 -12.44 -15.48 -19.99
CA THR A 361 -12.90 -14.17 -20.47
C THR A 361 -13.82 -13.49 -19.46
N LEU A 362 -13.77 -12.15 -19.44
CA LEU A 362 -14.62 -11.37 -18.55
C LEU A 362 -16.11 -11.58 -18.85
N SER A 363 -16.50 -11.81 -20.10
CA SER A 363 -17.90 -12.09 -20.47
C SER A 363 -18.44 -13.36 -19.81
N GLY A 364 -17.59 -14.35 -19.54
CA GLY A 364 -17.96 -15.60 -18.86
C GLY A 364 -18.09 -15.47 -17.35
N CYS A 365 -17.49 -14.46 -16.73
CA CYS A 365 -17.41 -14.36 -15.26
C CYS A 365 -17.86 -13.02 -14.68
N TRP A 366 -18.31 -12.03 -15.47
CA TRP A 366 -18.56 -10.68 -14.96
C TRP A 366 -19.49 -10.59 -13.73
N PRO A 367 -20.56 -11.42 -13.56
CA PRO A 367 -21.39 -11.34 -12.35
C PRO A 367 -20.60 -11.77 -11.10
N VAL A 368 -19.76 -12.83 -11.23
CA VAL A 368 -18.93 -13.32 -10.12
C VAL A 368 -17.79 -12.33 -9.83
N ALA A 369 -17.18 -11.77 -10.88
CA ALA A 369 -16.17 -10.71 -10.72
C ALA A 369 -16.74 -9.48 -9.98
N LEU A 370 -17.93 -9.03 -10.34
CA LEU A 370 -18.62 -7.95 -9.63
C LEU A 370 -18.91 -8.32 -8.17
N LEU A 371 -19.38 -9.54 -7.92
CA LEU A 371 -19.61 -10.06 -6.56
C LEU A 371 -18.31 -10.03 -5.74
N VAL A 372 -17.19 -10.47 -6.31
CA VAL A 372 -15.86 -10.44 -5.63
C VAL A 372 -15.44 -9.01 -5.30
N ILE A 373 -15.60 -8.05 -6.21
CA ILE A 373 -15.28 -6.64 -5.97
C ILE A 373 -16.15 -6.09 -4.83
N VAL A 374 -17.48 -6.28 -4.90
CA VAL A 374 -18.40 -5.76 -3.88
C VAL A 374 -18.14 -6.43 -2.53
N SER A 375 -17.92 -7.75 -2.50
CA SER A 375 -17.59 -8.50 -1.28
C SER A 375 -16.28 -8.05 -0.67
N SER A 376 -15.26 -7.74 -1.49
CA SER A 376 -13.97 -7.22 -1.02
C SER A 376 -14.14 -5.86 -0.33
N ILE A 377 -14.93 -4.95 -0.91
CA ILE A 377 -15.22 -3.63 -0.32
C ILE A 377 -16.02 -3.79 0.98
N ALA A 378 -17.05 -4.65 0.98
CA ALA A 378 -17.86 -4.91 2.17
C ALA A 378 -17.01 -5.52 3.31
N LEU A 379 -16.20 -6.53 2.99
CA LEU A 379 -15.29 -7.17 3.94
C LEU A 379 -14.27 -6.18 4.51
N ALA A 380 -13.69 -5.33 3.66
CA ALA A 380 -12.78 -4.27 4.08
C ALA A 380 -13.43 -3.30 5.08
N TYR A 381 -14.67 -2.88 4.80
CA TYR A 381 -15.42 -2.00 5.68
C TYR A 381 -15.74 -2.67 7.03
N LEU A 382 -16.17 -3.93 7.02
CA LEU A 382 -16.43 -4.70 8.24
C LEU A 382 -15.15 -4.86 9.08
N CYS A 383 -14.04 -5.25 8.46
CA CYS A 383 -12.74 -5.36 9.14
C CYS A 383 -12.28 -4.02 9.71
N LEU A 384 -12.46 -2.92 8.97
CA LEU A 384 -12.15 -1.58 9.45
C LEU A 384 -12.92 -1.26 10.73
N LYS A 385 -14.26 -1.39 10.69
CA LYS A 385 -15.13 -0.92 11.77
C LYS A 385 -15.12 -1.82 13.01
N PHE A 386 -15.12 -3.14 12.81
CA PHE A 386 -15.26 -4.08 13.92
C PHE A 386 -13.93 -4.61 14.48
N TYR A 387 -12.82 -4.46 13.73
CA TYR A 387 -11.52 -4.97 14.15
C TYR A 387 -10.44 -3.87 14.18
N ASP A 388 -10.13 -3.24 13.05
CA ASP A 388 -8.97 -2.35 12.94
C ASP A 388 -9.09 -1.10 13.83
N GLU A 389 -10.19 -0.34 13.71
CA GLU A 389 -10.41 0.85 14.52
C GLU A 389 -10.43 0.56 16.03
N PRO A 390 -11.16 -0.47 16.53
CA PRO A 390 -11.16 -0.79 17.96
C PRO A 390 -9.77 -1.20 18.50
N ILE A 391 -9.04 -2.03 17.76
CA ILE A 391 -7.70 -2.47 18.16
C ILE A 391 -6.72 -1.30 18.16
N ARG A 392 -6.69 -0.50 17.11
CA ARG A 392 -5.81 0.69 17.05
C ARG A 392 -6.10 1.67 18.19
N ARG A 393 -7.36 1.88 18.53
CA ARG A 393 -7.75 2.72 19.69
C ARG A 393 -7.20 2.16 21.00
N ARG A 394 -7.39 0.85 21.27
CA ARG A 394 -6.88 0.20 22.48
C ARG A 394 -5.35 0.27 22.57
N LEU A 395 -4.63 -0.09 21.50
CA LEU A 395 -3.16 -0.05 21.46
C LEU A 395 -2.59 1.36 21.57
N SER A 396 -3.33 2.38 21.14
CA SER A 396 -2.93 3.78 21.26
C SER A 396 -3.18 4.35 22.66
N GLN A 397 -4.18 3.85 23.38
CA GLN A 397 -4.54 4.31 24.74
C GLN A 397 -3.70 3.65 25.85
N SER A 398 -3.07 2.51 25.60
CA SER A 398 -2.19 1.79 26.56
C SER A 398 -0.92 2.57 26.98
N ARG A 399 -1.04 3.90 27.08
CA ARG A 399 0.02 4.86 27.46
C ARG A 399 -0.34 5.69 28.71
N ARG A 400 -1.38 5.29 29.45
CA ARG A 400 -1.64 5.88 30.76
C ARG A 400 -1.15 5.02 31.90
#